data_0d9e55ebd1bd9140192c35fed25ac73a
#
_entry.id   0d9e55ebd1bd9140192c35fed25ac73a
#
_cell.length_a   1.000
_cell.length_b   1.000
_cell.length_c   1.000
_cell.angle_alpha   90.00
_cell.angle_beta   90.00
_cell.angle_gamma   90.00
#
_symmetry.space_group_name_H-M   'P 1'
#
loop_
_entity.id
_entity.type
_entity.pdbx_description
1 polymer ?
#
loop_
_entity_poly.entity_id
_entity_poly.type
_entity_poly.pdbx_seq_one_letter_code
_entity_poly.pdbx_strand_id
1 'polypeptide(L)'
;MLFKRCNLRVICSLILLLSFSGTALAVAEGGKESSSGTAKVTANVPQFIVLHYYSSLTLNFETPTSEALDEGDNSMSVSWEGKATGDQLSTASLMDAKLELDGTKTTVKMPNVWAIRGFSKSGNAEVTVTIPSGGDVLANGESKIGMSNVKVNDGKQSGSSIKTNLGGIAKSSATFGGIELDLDFSKTNRSGSHAGGQYTITASTI
;
A
#
# COMPACT_ATOMS: atom_id res chain seq x y z
N MET A 1 -8.17 -58.66 19.19
CA MET A 1 -8.50 -59.09 20.53
C MET A 1 -8.82 -57.84 21.32
N LEU A 2 -9.98 -57.52 21.82
CA LEU A 2 -11.17 -58.20 22.31
C LEU A 2 -12.35 -57.22 22.16
N PHE A 3 -13.42 -57.65 21.53
CA PHE A 3 -14.75 -57.00 21.55
C PHE A 3 -15.37 -57.06 22.93
N LYS A 4 -15.93 -55.99 23.45
CA LYS A 4 -16.87 -56.03 24.56
C LYS A 4 -18.23 -55.45 24.16
N ARG A 5 -19.17 -56.37 24.03
CA ARG A 5 -20.60 -56.14 23.80
C ARG A 5 -21.23 -55.56 25.05
N CYS A 6 -22.09 -54.59 24.94
CA CYS A 6 -22.95 -54.13 26.01
C CYS A 6 -24.40 -54.54 25.73
N ASN A 7 -24.99 -55.20 26.67
CA ASN A 7 -26.29 -55.87 26.62
C ASN A 7 -27.47 -54.91 26.70
N LEU A 8 -28.42 -55.13 25.80
CA LEU A 8 -29.76 -54.60 25.80
C LEU A 8 -30.63 -55.40 26.80
N ARG A 9 -31.15 -54.79 27.84
CA ARG A 9 -32.21 -55.39 28.68
C ARG A 9 -33.52 -54.72 28.40
N VAL A 10 -34.35 -55.49 27.75
CA VAL A 10 -35.82 -55.31 27.57
C VAL A 10 -36.51 -55.56 28.92
N ILE A 11 -37.31 -54.63 29.36
CA ILE A 11 -38.32 -54.87 30.40
C ILE A 11 -39.67 -54.58 29.79
N CYS A 12 -40.38 -55.66 29.53
CA CYS A 12 -41.76 -55.73 29.17
C CYS A 12 -42.65 -55.53 30.41
N SER A 13 -43.50 -54.57 30.46
CA SER A 13 -44.62 -54.54 31.39
C SER A 13 -45.94 -54.30 30.63
N LEU A 14 -46.68 -55.35 30.59
CA LEU A 14 -47.99 -55.47 30.01
C LEU A 14 -49.04 -54.90 30.97
N ILE A 15 -49.77 -53.88 30.62
CA ILE A 15 -51.03 -53.50 31.23
C ILE A 15 -52.04 -53.27 30.14
N LEU A 16 -52.96 -54.18 30.09
CA LEU A 16 -54.15 -54.21 29.23
C LEU A 16 -55.30 -53.47 29.92
N LEU A 17 -55.79 -52.39 29.38
CA LEU A 17 -57.12 -51.84 29.70
C LEU A 17 -57.75 -51.28 28.42
N LEU A 18 -58.80 -52.01 27.98
CA LEU A 18 -59.73 -51.58 26.96
C LEU A 18 -60.58 -50.42 27.50
N SER A 19 -60.73 -49.36 26.72
CA SER A 19 -62.00 -48.64 26.62
C SER A 19 -62.04 -47.83 25.30
N PHE A 20 -63.14 -47.97 24.68
CA PHE A 20 -63.65 -47.54 23.38
C PHE A 20 -63.68 -46.02 23.19
N SER A 21 -63.63 -45.65 21.94
CA SER A 21 -64.33 -44.53 21.26
C SER A 21 -63.49 -43.29 20.95
N GLY A 22 -63.42 -43.02 19.66
CA GLY A 22 -63.09 -41.70 19.14
C GLY A 22 -62.00 -41.74 18.09
N THR A 23 -62.37 -42.04 16.83
CA THR A 23 -61.49 -41.81 15.68
C THR A 23 -61.31 -40.31 15.47
N ALA A 24 -60.33 -39.74 16.17
CA ALA A 24 -59.71 -38.49 15.69
C ALA A 24 -58.48 -38.89 14.92
N LEU A 25 -58.58 -38.82 13.60
CA LEU A 25 -57.39 -38.80 12.74
C LEU A 25 -56.64 -37.47 13.06
N ALA A 26 -55.80 -37.53 14.05
CA ALA A 26 -54.78 -36.49 14.21
C ALA A 26 -53.82 -36.66 13.03
N VAL A 27 -54.01 -35.85 12.00
CA VAL A 27 -52.97 -35.58 11.03
C VAL A 27 -51.83 -34.98 11.85
N ALA A 28 -50.83 -35.79 12.10
CA ALA A 28 -49.56 -35.27 12.61
C ALA A 28 -49.05 -34.31 11.56
N GLU A 29 -49.28 -33.03 11.74
CA GLU A 29 -48.48 -32.00 11.06
C GLU A 29 -47.05 -32.31 11.37
N GLY A 30 -46.33 -32.80 10.37
CA GLY A 30 -44.89 -33.01 10.47
C GLY A 30 -44.21 -31.68 10.77
N GLY A 31 -44.07 -31.41 12.05
CA GLY A 31 -43.31 -30.27 12.51
C GLY A 31 -41.90 -30.36 11.92
N LYS A 32 -41.44 -29.30 11.29
CA LYS A 32 -40.07 -29.21 10.82
C LYS A 32 -39.16 -29.32 12.05
N GLU A 33 -38.57 -30.47 12.23
CA GLU A 33 -37.52 -30.63 13.23
C GLU A 33 -36.25 -29.98 12.72
N SER A 34 -35.67 -29.06 13.50
CA SER A 34 -34.41 -28.41 13.18
C SER A 34 -33.42 -28.65 14.30
N SER A 35 -32.22 -28.97 13.92
CA SER A 35 -31.09 -29.06 14.85
C SER A 35 -30.03 -28.03 14.46
N SER A 36 -29.49 -27.29 15.42
CA SER A 36 -28.45 -26.29 15.19
C SER A 36 -27.28 -26.51 16.14
N GLY A 37 -26.09 -26.19 15.66
CA GLY A 37 -24.86 -26.21 16.45
C GLY A 37 -24.02 -24.97 16.15
N THR A 38 -23.32 -24.48 17.16
CA THR A 38 -22.40 -23.32 17.01
C THR A 38 -20.97 -23.79 17.05
N ALA A 39 -20.19 -23.49 16.03
CA ALA A 39 -18.74 -23.70 15.99
C ALA A 39 -18.02 -22.39 16.25
N LYS A 40 -16.96 -22.43 17.07
CA LYS A 40 -16.03 -21.31 17.26
C LYS A 40 -14.92 -21.44 16.22
N VAL A 41 -14.65 -20.34 15.48
CA VAL A 41 -13.59 -20.28 14.50
C VAL A 41 -12.55 -19.26 14.94
N THR A 42 -11.28 -19.63 14.88
CA THR A 42 -10.14 -18.74 15.14
C THR A 42 -9.22 -18.75 13.92
N ALA A 43 -8.76 -17.57 13.50
CA ALA A 43 -7.79 -17.40 12.43
C ALA A 43 -6.55 -16.67 12.95
N ASN A 44 -5.37 -17.19 12.60
CA ASN A 44 -4.09 -16.54 12.88
C ASN A 44 -3.57 -15.91 11.59
N VAL A 45 -3.37 -14.60 11.60
CA VAL A 45 -2.91 -13.83 10.44
C VAL A 45 -1.44 -13.43 10.66
N PRO A 46 -0.51 -13.80 9.74
CA PRO A 46 0.88 -13.39 9.84
C PRO A 46 1.06 -11.90 9.52
N GLN A 47 2.15 -11.31 10.01
CA GLN A 47 2.58 -9.98 9.59
C GLN A 47 3.19 -10.06 8.19
N PHE A 48 2.84 -9.12 7.33
CA PHE A 48 3.52 -8.91 6.04
C PHE A 48 3.20 -7.51 5.52
N ILE A 49 4.06 -7.03 4.62
CA ILE A 49 3.90 -5.76 3.93
C ILE A 49 4.18 -5.95 2.45
N VAL A 50 3.38 -5.29 1.63
CA VAL A 50 3.58 -5.17 0.18
C VAL A 50 3.89 -3.71 -0.11
N LEU A 51 5.03 -3.44 -0.72
CA LEU A 51 5.45 -2.13 -1.18
C LEU A 51 5.34 -2.06 -2.71
N HIS A 52 4.63 -1.08 -3.20
CA HIS A 52 4.62 -0.67 -4.60
C HIS A 52 5.37 0.66 -4.71
N TYR A 53 6.20 0.81 -5.73
CA TYR A 53 7.01 2.00 -5.98
C TYR A 53 7.30 2.15 -7.46
N TYR A 54 7.84 3.29 -7.88
CA TYR A 54 8.36 3.46 -9.24
C TYR A 54 9.80 2.99 -9.30
N SER A 55 10.07 2.01 -10.16
CA SER A 55 11.43 1.46 -10.40
C SER A 55 12.29 2.37 -11.28
N SER A 56 11.65 3.31 -11.99
CA SER A 56 12.32 4.40 -12.70
C SER A 56 11.43 5.64 -12.67
N LEU A 57 12.05 6.80 -12.57
CA LEU A 57 11.41 8.11 -12.63
C LEU A 57 12.22 8.99 -13.58
N THR A 58 11.53 9.69 -14.47
CA THR A 58 12.10 10.70 -15.36
C THR A 58 11.40 12.02 -15.06
N LEU A 59 12.18 13.04 -14.75
CA LEU A 59 11.71 14.41 -14.55
C LEU A 59 11.99 15.19 -15.84
N ASN A 60 10.95 15.75 -16.43
CA ASN A 60 11.02 16.54 -17.66
C ASN A 60 10.83 18.01 -17.28
N PHE A 61 11.89 18.79 -17.41
CA PHE A 61 11.88 20.23 -17.16
C PHE A 61 11.61 20.94 -18.48
N GLU A 62 10.62 21.82 -18.49
CA GLU A 62 10.31 22.66 -19.64
C GLU A 62 11.15 23.93 -19.63
N THR A 63 11.51 24.38 -20.80
CA THR A 63 12.27 25.63 -20.97
C THR A 63 11.43 26.81 -20.46
N PRO A 64 11.99 27.70 -19.59
CA PRO A 64 11.34 28.93 -19.22
C PRO A 64 11.00 29.76 -20.49
N THR A 65 9.91 30.52 -20.44
CA THR A 65 9.62 31.45 -21.55
C THR A 65 10.69 32.54 -21.59
N SER A 66 10.96 33.10 -22.79
CA SER A 66 11.89 34.22 -22.91
C SER A 66 11.49 35.43 -22.05
N GLU A 67 10.19 35.66 -21.94
CA GLU A 67 9.62 36.73 -21.12
C GLU A 67 9.90 36.50 -19.61
N ALA A 68 9.76 35.29 -19.12
CA ALA A 68 10.10 34.94 -17.73
C ALA A 68 11.60 35.17 -17.42
N LEU A 69 12.47 34.86 -18.36
CA LEU A 69 13.93 35.06 -18.21
C LEU A 69 14.29 36.56 -18.18
N ASP A 70 13.62 37.39 -18.98
CA ASP A 70 13.88 38.83 -19.04
C ASP A 70 13.41 39.55 -17.79
N GLU A 71 12.34 39.06 -17.15
CA GLU A 71 11.82 39.63 -15.91
C GLU A 71 12.51 39.05 -14.64
N GLY A 72 13.46 38.15 -14.81
CA GLY A 72 14.17 37.48 -13.69
C GLY A 72 13.35 36.40 -12.99
N ASP A 73 12.27 35.91 -13.61
CA ASP A 73 11.50 34.76 -13.14
C ASP A 73 12.31 33.48 -13.37
N ASN A 74 12.67 32.81 -12.29
CA ASN A 74 13.42 31.56 -12.31
C ASN A 74 12.50 30.33 -12.26
N SER A 75 11.23 30.47 -12.59
CA SER A 75 10.29 29.35 -12.56
C SER A 75 10.47 28.42 -13.76
N MET A 76 10.41 27.13 -13.52
CA MET A 76 10.35 26.10 -14.56
C MET A 76 9.15 25.19 -14.32
N SER A 77 8.47 24.80 -15.39
CA SER A 77 7.50 23.72 -15.32
C SER A 77 8.22 22.38 -15.31
N VAL A 78 7.74 21.44 -14.52
CA VAL A 78 8.24 20.06 -14.48
C VAL A 78 7.09 19.08 -14.56
N SER A 79 7.23 18.10 -15.42
CA SER A 79 6.41 16.92 -15.44
C SER A 79 7.27 15.70 -15.11
N TRP A 80 6.64 14.61 -14.65
CA TRP A 80 7.37 13.38 -14.42
C TRP A 80 6.61 12.17 -14.94
N GLU A 81 7.36 11.17 -15.33
CA GLU A 81 6.86 9.86 -15.74
C GLU A 81 7.69 8.76 -15.11
N GLY A 82 7.15 7.55 -15.03
CA GLY A 82 7.89 6.46 -14.41
C GLY A 82 7.27 5.09 -14.64
N LYS A 83 8.05 4.05 -14.35
CA LYS A 83 7.61 2.66 -14.41
C LYS A 83 7.29 2.15 -13.02
N ALA A 84 6.00 1.96 -12.74
CA ALA A 84 5.53 1.41 -11.47
C ALA A 84 5.80 -0.09 -11.33
N THR A 85 6.01 -0.55 -10.09
CA THR A 85 6.02 -1.97 -9.74
C THR A 85 4.59 -2.41 -9.41
N GLY A 86 4.05 -3.35 -10.20
CA GLY A 86 2.66 -3.81 -10.06
C GLY A 86 1.63 -2.75 -10.51
N ASP A 87 0.35 -3.02 -10.20
CA ASP A 87 -0.80 -2.27 -10.69
C ASP A 87 -1.48 -1.37 -9.64
N GLN A 88 -0.82 -1.15 -8.50
CA GLN A 88 -1.36 -0.31 -7.43
C GLN A 88 -1.16 1.19 -7.71
N LEU A 89 -0.03 1.55 -8.34
CA LEU A 89 0.28 2.92 -8.71
C LEU A 89 -0.14 3.18 -10.15
N SER A 90 -0.75 4.34 -10.41
CA SER A 90 -1.09 4.75 -11.76
C SER A 90 0.16 5.17 -12.54
N THR A 91 0.32 4.65 -13.74
CA THR A 91 1.39 5.08 -14.66
C THR A 91 1.12 6.44 -15.30
N ALA A 92 -0.07 7.01 -15.08
CA ALA A 92 -0.52 8.27 -15.68
C ALA A 92 -0.39 9.48 -14.75
N SER A 93 0.35 9.37 -13.65
CA SER A 93 0.59 10.50 -12.77
C SER A 93 1.59 11.45 -13.42
N LEU A 94 1.11 12.26 -14.34
CA LEU A 94 1.82 13.46 -14.79
C LEU A 94 1.63 14.52 -13.72
N MET A 95 2.71 15.11 -13.25
CA MET A 95 2.67 16.23 -12.35
C MET A 95 3.16 17.47 -13.12
N ASP A 96 2.23 18.34 -13.46
CA ASP A 96 2.57 19.68 -13.92
C ASP A 96 2.74 20.56 -12.68
N ALA A 97 3.95 20.91 -12.32
CA ALA A 97 4.25 21.84 -11.24
C ALA A 97 5.17 22.94 -11.77
N LYS A 98 4.91 24.16 -11.36
CA LYS A 98 5.89 25.24 -11.44
C LYS A 98 6.86 25.10 -10.27
N LEU A 99 8.14 25.00 -10.58
CA LEU A 99 9.20 24.99 -9.58
C LEU A 99 9.93 26.33 -9.65
N GLU A 100 10.09 26.96 -8.50
CA GLU A 100 10.96 28.12 -8.39
C GLU A 100 12.36 27.65 -8.10
N LEU A 101 13.33 28.19 -8.84
CA LEU A 101 14.73 28.00 -8.56
C LEU A 101 15.15 29.04 -7.50
N ASP A 102 15.50 28.57 -6.31
CA ASP A 102 16.25 29.40 -5.36
C ASP A 102 17.72 29.45 -5.78
N GLY A 103 18.03 30.39 -6.66
CA GLY A 103 19.31 30.45 -7.35
C GLY A 103 19.49 29.26 -8.31
N THR A 104 20.24 28.23 -7.87
CA THR A 104 20.50 27.01 -8.66
C THR A 104 19.79 25.78 -8.12
N LYS A 105 18.95 25.90 -7.06
CA LYS A 105 18.33 24.78 -6.37
C LYS A 105 16.82 24.81 -6.51
N THR A 106 16.23 23.64 -6.50
CA THR A 106 14.77 23.48 -6.47
C THR A 106 14.37 22.22 -5.70
N THR A 107 13.20 22.24 -5.09
CA THR A 107 12.62 21.06 -4.44
C THR A 107 11.50 20.48 -5.30
N VAL A 108 11.66 19.23 -5.69
CA VAL A 108 10.67 18.47 -6.45
C VAL A 108 9.80 17.66 -5.48
N LYS A 109 8.47 17.77 -5.60
CA LYS A 109 7.51 17.00 -4.82
C LYS A 109 6.70 16.10 -5.75
N MET A 110 6.86 14.82 -5.60
CA MET A 110 6.18 13.80 -6.40
C MET A 110 5.15 13.07 -5.53
N PRO A 111 3.85 13.37 -5.66
CA PRO A 111 2.82 12.65 -4.92
C PRO A 111 2.58 11.25 -5.51
N ASN A 112 2.09 10.34 -4.67
CA ASN A 112 1.63 9.00 -5.06
C ASN A 112 2.69 8.14 -5.80
N VAL A 113 3.97 8.29 -5.44
CA VAL A 113 5.05 7.50 -6.03
C VAL A 113 5.36 6.21 -5.28
N TRP A 114 4.74 6.01 -4.14
CA TRP A 114 4.77 4.73 -3.42
C TRP A 114 3.40 4.42 -2.80
N ALA A 115 3.15 3.13 -2.58
CA ALA A 115 1.99 2.66 -1.85
C ALA A 115 2.33 1.41 -1.04
N ILE A 116 1.73 1.28 0.15
CA ILE A 116 1.89 0.11 1.01
C ILE A 116 0.54 -0.45 1.42
N ARG A 117 0.52 -1.77 1.65
CA ARG A 117 -0.61 -2.51 2.23
C ARG A 117 -0.11 -3.75 2.95
N GLY A 118 -0.87 -4.25 3.90
CA GLY A 118 -0.47 -5.44 4.66
C GLY A 118 -1.04 -5.47 6.06
N PHE A 119 -0.43 -6.30 6.91
CA PHE A 119 -0.78 -6.46 8.32
C PHE A 119 0.47 -6.37 9.19
N SER A 120 0.36 -5.64 10.30
CA SER A 120 1.35 -5.64 11.38
C SER A 120 0.65 -5.80 12.73
N LYS A 121 1.40 -6.05 13.79
CA LYS A 121 0.84 -6.13 15.15
C LYS A 121 0.21 -4.82 15.59
N SER A 122 0.81 -3.71 15.21
CA SER A 122 0.33 -2.35 15.55
C SER A 122 -0.68 -1.78 14.55
N GLY A 123 -0.88 -2.43 13.38
CA GLY A 123 -1.62 -1.85 12.25
C GLY A 123 -0.85 -0.77 11.49
N ASN A 124 0.42 -0.53 11.83
CA ASN A 124 1.25 0.51 11.24
C ASN A 124 2.49 -0.06 10.55
N ALA A 125 3.10 0.74 9.70
CA ALA A 125 4.40 0.51 9.08
C ALA A 125 5.32 1.72 9.27
N GLU A 126 6.61 1.48 9.22
CA GLU A 126 7.63 2.51 9.03
C GLU A 126 8.05 2.50 7.57
N VAL A 127 8.04 3.69 6.95
CA VAL A 127 8.55 3.89 5.58
C VAL A 127 9.75 4.81 5.66
N THR A 128 10.87 4.36 5.12
CA THR A 128 12.14 5.09 5.11
C THR A 128 12.63 5.32 3.69
N VAL A 129 13.40 6.38 3.49
CA VAL A 129 14.08 6.65 2.22
C VAL A 129 15.54 7.00 2.46
N THR A 130 16.42 6.49 1.61
CA THR A 130 17.86 6.76 1.64
C THR A 130 18.40 6.95 0.23
N ILE A 131 19.45 7.73 0.09
CA ILE A 131 20.25 7.82 -1.14
C ILE A 131 21.41 6.83 -0.98
N PRO A 132 21.53 5.82 -1.87
CA PRO A 132 22.68 4.92 -1.84
C PRO A 132 23.96 5.66 -2.25
N SER A 133 25.12 5.12 -1.89
CA SER A 133 26.41 5.71 -2.26
C SER A 133 26.52 5.90 -3.78
N GLY A 134 26.81 7.13 -4.21
CA GLY A 134 26.86 7.51 -5.63
C GLY A 134 25.51 7.74 -6.30
N GLY A 135 24.39 7.59 -5.56
CA GLY A 135 23.05 7.89 -6.06
C GLY A 135 22.64 9.36 -5.95
N ASP A 136 23.47 10.20 -5.42
CA ASP A 136 23.25 11.63 -5.16
C ASP A 136 23.55 12.55 -6.36
N VAL A 137 23.92 11.99 -7.52
CA VAL A 137 24.29 12.74 -8.70
C VAL A 137 23.65 12.16 -9.96
N LEU A 138 23.01 13.03 -10.73
CA LEU A 138 22.61 12.75 -12.10
C LEU A 138 23.64 13.40 -13.04
N ALA A 139 24.17 12.68 -14.01
CA ALA A 139 25.25 13.15 -14.87
C ALA A 139 24.94 13.02 -16.37
N ASN A 140 25.46 13.98 -17.13
CA ASN A 140 25.57 13.97 -18.59
C ASN A 140 27.00 14.38 -18.96
N GLY A 141 27.91 13.41 -18.99
CA GLY A 141 29.34 13.66 -19.06
C GLY A 141 29.85 14.42 -17.81
N GLU A 142 30.39 15.61 -18.01
CA GLU A 142 30.86 16.47 -16.90
C GLU A 142 29.77 17.34 -16.29
N SER A 143 28.64 17.51 -17.00
CA SER A 143 27.47 18.22 -16.50
C SER A 143 26.75 17.39 -15.44
N LYS A 144 26.45 17.98 -14.27
CA LYS A 144 25.91 17.26 -13.12
C LYS A 144 24.77 18.02 -12.48
N ILE A 145 23.76 17.26 -12.04
CA ILE A 145 22.70 17.73 -11.16
C ILE A 145 22.88 17.00 -9.83
N GLY A 146 23.04 17.73 -8.74
CA GLY A 146 23.10 17.16 -7.40
C GLY A 146 21.69 16.80 -6.91
N MET A 147 21.54 15.67 -6.22
CA MET A 147 20.29 15.25 -5.59
C MET A 147 20.52 15.08 -4.08
N SER A 148 19.68 15.70 -3.27
CA SER A 148 19.82 15.69 -1.81
C SER A 148 18.48 15.76 -1.10
N ASN A 149 18.49 15.72 0.25
CA ASN A 149 17.32 15.92 1.10
C ASN A 149 16.08 15.07 0.73
N VAL A 150 16.31 13.82 0.27
CA VAL A 150 15.20 12.94 -0.10
C VAL A 150 14.37 12.59 1.13
N LYS A 151 13.05 12.80 1.04
CA LYS A 151 12.09 12.54 2.09
C LYS A 151 10.89 11.77 1.54
N VAL A 152 10.34 10.87 2.36
CA VAL A 152 9.03 10.27 2.14
C VAL A 152 7.96 11.10 2.83
N ASN A 153 6.76 11.15 2.25
CA ASN A 153 5.59 11.75 2.89
C ASN A 153 4.34 10.90 2.66
N ASP A 154 3.35 11.00 3.55
CA ASP A 154 2.03 10.35 3.45
C ASP A 154 0.89 11.38 3.40
N GLY A 155 1.23 12.64 3.09
CA GLY A 155 0.31 13.78 3.09
C GLY A 155 0.06 14.38 4.48
N LYS A 156 0.54 13.75 5.57
CA LYS A 156 0.43 14.22 6.96
C LYS A 156 1.78 14.52 7.59
N GLN A 157 2.78 13.74 7.23
CA GLN A 157 4.16 13.83 7.72
C GLN A 157 5.12 13.70 6.55
N SER A 158 6.31 14.29 6.72
CA SER A 158 7.43 14.20 5.77
C SER A 158 8.72 14.04 6.54
N GLY A 159 9.63 13.21 6.04
CA GLY A 159 10.93 12.95 6.67
C GLY A 159 11.70 11.84 5.97
N SER A 160 12.92 11.57 6.42
CA SER A 160 13.69 10.40 5.97
C SER A 160 13.09 9.07 6.45
N SER A 161 12.27 9.13 7.51
CA SER A 161 11.46 8.03 8.03
C SER A 161 10.12 8.59 8.52
N ILE A 162 9.02 7.88 8.21
CA ILE A 162 7.68 8.19 8.70
C ILE A 162 6.98 6.92 9.19
N LYS A 163 6.08 7.09 10.17
CA LYS A 163 5.15 6.06 10.60
C LYS A 163 3.80 6.28 9.93
N THR A 164 3.26 5.25 9.28
CA THR A 164 1.98 5.37 8.60
C THR A 164 1.12 4.11 8.75
N ASN A 165 -0.17 4.22 8.48
CA ASN A 165 -1.14 3.13 8.63
C ASN A 165 -1.04 2.14 7.46
N LEU A 166 -1.15 0.83 7.75
CA LEU A 166 -1.17 -0.22 6.74
C LEU A 166 -2.53 -0.46 6.09
N GLY A 167 -3.63 0.00 6.66
CA GLY A 167 -4.98 -0.08 6.07
C GLY A 167 -5.51 -1.47 5.71
N GLY A 168 -4.69 -2.54 5.75
CA GLY A 168 -5.06 -3.91 5.41
C GLY A 168 -4.55 -4.37 4.04
N ILE A 169 -5.08 -5.51 3.53
CA ILE A 169 -4.57 -6.14 2.30
C ILE A 169 -5.28 -5.68 1.01
N ALA A 170 -6.50 -5.14 1.11
CA ALA A 170 -7.26 -4.74 -0.06
C ALA A 170 -6.54 -3.62 -0.83
N LYS A 171 -6.63 -3.63 -2.16
CA LYS A 171 -6.07 -2.56 -3.00
C LYS A 171 -6.67 -1.19 -2.65
N SER A 172 -7.96 -1.15 -2.35
CA SER A 172 -8.69 0.07 -1.97
C SER A 172 -8.29 0.64 -0.61
N SER A 173 -7.62 -0.13 0.23
CA SER A 173 -7.13 0.30 1.55
C SER A 173 -5.61 0.55 1.59
N ALA A 174 -4.95 0.58 0.43
CA ALA A 174 -3.54 0.92 0.36
C ALA A 174 -3.30 2.36 0.83
N THR A 175 -2.24 2.55 1.60
CA THR A 175 -1.74 3.88 1.97
C THR A 175 -0.78 4.34 0.91
N PHE A 176 -1.05 5.52 0.34
CA PHE A 176 -0.22 6.15 -0.69
C PHE A 176 0.64 7.24 -0.09
N GLY A 177 1.79 7.47 -0.70
CA GLY A 177 2.63 8.56 -0.32
C GLY A 177 3.55 9.05 -1.45
N GLY A 178 4.20 10.17 -1.19
CA GLY A 178 5.07 10.86 -2.12
C GLY A 178 6.53 10.83 -1.71
N ILE A 179 7.35 11.36 -2.61
CA ILE A 179 8.77 11.68 -2.40
C ILE A 179 8.97 13.17 -2.62
N GLU A 180 9.75 13.77 -1.77
CA GLU A 180 10.32 15.11 -1.94
C GLU A 180 11.83 14.97 -2.05
N LEU A 181 12.45 15.74 -2.95
CA LEU A 181 13.91 15.79 -3.11
C LEU A 181 14.36 17.15 -3.61
N ASP A 182 15.57 17.53 -3.22
CA ASP A 182 16.22 18.75 -3.71
C ASP A 182 17.15 18.42 -4.87
N LEU A 183 17.07 19.25 -5.91
CA LEU A 183 17.98 19.22 -7.05
C LEU A 183 18.84 20.50 -7.07
N ASP A 184 20.13 20.34 -7.34
CA ASP A 184 21.11 21.42 -7.45
C ASP A 184 21.74 21.45 -8.84
N PHE A 185 21.41 22.49 -9.61
CA PHE A 185 21.87 22.71 -10.99
C PHE A 185 23.15 23.54 -11.09
N SER A 186 23.82 23.86 -9.96
CA SER A 186 25.04 24.69 -9.92
C SER A 186 26.19 24.18 -10.82
N LYS A 187 26.19 22.88 -11.13
CA LYS A 187 27.18 22.22 -12.00
C LYS A 187 26.60 21.71 -13.32
N THR A 188 25.41 22.23 -13.68
CA THR A 188 24.70 21.82 -14.91
C THR A 188 24.99 22.83 -16.02
N ASN A 189 25.67 22.38 -17.08
CA ASN A 189 26.07 23.21 -18.20
C ASN A 189 25.76 22.58 -19.58
N ARG A 190 25.04 21.47 -19.61
CA ARG A 190 24.60 20.79 -20.82
C ARG A 190 23.11 20.47 -20.72
N SER A 191 22.44 20.62 -21.84
CA SER A 191 21.05 20.13 -22.01
C SER A 191 21.01 18.61 -22.22
N GLY A 192 19.85 18.02 -22.14
CA GLY A 192 19.60 16.61 -22.40
C GLY A 192 19.55 15.75 -21.12
N SER A 193 19.52 14.45 -21.30
CA SER A 193 19.29 13.50 -20.20
C SER A 193 20.49 13.43 -19.27
N HIS A 194 20.25 13.71 -17.99
CA HIS A 194 21.16 13.43 -16.88
C HIS A 194 20.67 12.20 -16.15
N ALA A 195 21.53 11.21 -15.93
CA ALA A 195 21.17 9.92 -15.34
C ALA A 195 22.12 9.55 -14.19
N GLY A 196 21.73 8.59 -13.36
CA GLY A 196 22.54 8.06 -12.27
C GLY A 196 21.98 8.34 -10.86
N GLY A 197 21.06 9.30 -10.71
CA GLY A 197 20.38 9.54 -9.44
C GLY A 197 19.61 8.31 -8.98
N GLN A 198 19.70 7.97 -7.69
CA GLN A 198 19.00 6.82 -7.10
C GLN A 198 18.56 7.11 -5.67
N TYR A 199 17.41 6.62 -5.29
CA TYR A 199 17.00 6.51 -3.90
C TYR A 199 16.38 5.13 -3.64
N THR A 200 16.43 4.69 -2.40
CA THR A 200 15.85 3.43 -1.95
C THR A 200 14.73 3.71 -0.97
N ILE A 201 13.56 3.17 -1.22
CA ILE A 201 12.42 3.16 -0.30
C ILE A 201 12.38 1.80 0.39
N THR A 202 12.26 1.80 1.71
CA THR A 202 12.06 0.59 2.51
C THR A 202 10.79 0.75 3.34
N ALA A 203 9.96 -0.28 3.36
CA ALA A 203 8.78 -0.34 4.21
C ALA A 203 8.87 -1.54 5.14
N SER A 204 8.65 -1.34 6.43
CA SER A 204 8.76 -2.35 7.48
C SER A 204 7.51 -2.35 8.36
N THR A 205 7.07 -3.54 8.80
CA THR A 205 6.01 -3.68 9.81
C THR A 205 6.55 -3.31 11.19
N ILE A 206 5.74 -2.62 12.01
CA ILE A 206 6.09 -2.23 13.39
C ILE A 206 5.00 -2.61 14.37
#